data_a5bc40e902d94fa414a37d85f4c30615
#
_entry.id   a5bc40e902d94fa414a37d85f4c30615
#
_cell.length_a   1.000
_cell.length_b   1.000
_cell.length_c   1.000
_cell.angle_alpha   90.00
_cell.angle_beta   90.00
_cell.angle_gamma   90.00
#
_symmetry.space_group_name_H-M   'P 1'
#
loop_
_entity.id
_entity.type
_entity.pdbx_description
1 polymer ?
#
loop_
_entity_poly.entity_id
_entity_poly.type
_entity_poly.pdbx_seq_one_letter_code
_entity_poly.pdbx_strand_id
1 'polypeptide(L)'
;REKTEYKDLVRKLNTWKYDEKIHREYYFMEKTPENIAKFEERHSGHCEFEKDVEWAVHPEKINEYSREDMFIPTGYNVSLVKHPRYFPLFYHEHDFFEMIYVLSGNCNNFFQDSTEKLTAGDLCLIAPNVRHGILAVEDDSIILNILIRRSTFMDIFYNTVRDKTQISSFFVGNLYFREKIRYLLFHTEIGRASCR
;
A
#
# COMPACT_ATOMS: atom_id res chain seq x y z
N ARG A 1 -23.17 13.67 -13.26
CA ARG A 1 -23.26 12.98 -11.97
C ARG A 1 -21.99 12.20 -11.68
N GLU A 2 -21.56 11.28 -12.53
CA GLU A 2 -20.33 10.47 -12.35
C GLU A 2 -19.05 11.30 -12.16
N LYS A 3 -18.85 12.37 -12.98
CA LYS A 3 -17.68 13.26 -12.84
C LYS A 3 -17.65 14.02 -11.52
N THR A 4 -18.81 14.30 -10.94
CA THR A 4 -18.91 14.98 -9.63
C THR A 4 -18.57 14.01 -8.51
N GLU A 5 -19.08 12.79 -8.56
CA GLU A 5 -18.81 11.73 -7.58
C GLU A 5 -17.31 11.35 -7.56
N TYR A 6 -16.69 11.26 -8.75
CA TYR A 6 -15.23 11.03 -8.85
C TYR A 6 -14.41 12.16 -8.21
N LYS A 7 -14.73 13.42 -8.50
CA LYS A 7 -14.04 14.57 -7.91
C LYS A 7 -14.17 14.61 -6.38
N ASP A 8 -15.35 14.29 -5.88
CA ASP A 8 -15.60 14.25 -4.44
C ASP A 8 -14.83 13.11 -3.76
N LEU A 9 -14.73 11.95 -4.41
CA LEU A 9 -13.92 10.83 -3.95
C LEU A 9 -12.43 11.22 -3.90
N VAL A 10 -11.88 11.76 -4.97
CA VAL A 10 -10.49 12.22 -5.02
C VAL A 10 -10.21 13.26 -3.94
N ARG A 11 -11.13 14.22 -3.74
CA ARG A 11 -11.02 15.22 -2.67
C ARG A 11 -10.96 14.58 -1.30
N LYS A 12 -11.84 13.60 -1.02
CA LYS A 12 -11.84 12.86 0.25
C LYS A 12 -10.53 12.08 0.46
N LEU A 13 -10.03 11.42 -0.57
CA LEU A 13 -8.77 10.68 -0.53
C LEU A 13 -7.56 11.60 -0.34
N ASN A 14 -7.61 12.81 -0.89
CA ASN A 14 -6.54 13.80 -0.74
C ASN A 14 -6.56 14.53 0.60
N THR A 15 -7.66 14.46 1.35
CA THR A 15 -7.74 15.07 2.69
C THR A 15 -6.72 14.42 3.63
N TRP A 16 -5.92 15.28 4.26
CA TRP A 16 -4.91 14.85 5.24
C TRP A 16 -5.57 14.31 6.50
N LYS A 17 -5.22 13.08 6.84
CA LYS A 17 -5.58 12.48 8.12
C LYS A 17 -4.57 12.88 9.19
N TYR A 18 -4.92 12.69 10.46
CA TYR A 18 -4.05 13.06 11.56
C TYR A 18 -2.80 12.18 11.66
N ASP A 19 -2.93 10.88 11.41
CA ASP A 19 -1.81 9.93 11.27
C ASP A 19 -0.79 10.37 10.22
N GLU A 20 -1.24 10.78 9.04
CA GLU A 20 -0.36 11.31 7.98
C GLU A 20 0.39 12.58 8.43
N LYS A 21 -0.22 13.44 9.26
CA LYS A 21 0.41 14.64 9.80
C LYS A 21 1.51 14.28 10.81
N ILE A 22 1.27 13.29 11.68
CA ILE A 22 2.25 12.73 12.61
C ILE A 22 3.47 12.22 11.84
N HIS A 23 3.24 11.34 10.85
CA HIS A 23 4.31 10.75 10.06
C HIS A 23 5.09 11.80 9.26
N ARG A 24 4.39 12.79 8.69
CA ARG A 24 5.03 13.91 7.97
C ARG A 24 5.89 14.76 8.89
N GLU A 25 5.40 15.12 10.06
CA GLU A 25 6.15 15.89 11.06
C GLU A 25 7.43 15.15 11.44
N TYR A 26 7.30 13.86 11.78
CA TYR A 26 8.46 13.04 12.11
C TYR A 26 9.43 12.92 10.94
N TYR A 27 8.94 12.75 9.70
CA TYR A 27 9.78 12.59 8.52
C TYR A 27 10.73 13.78 8.31
N PHE A 28 10.23 15.01 8.46
CA PHE A 28 11.03 16.24 8.25
C PHE A 28 11.79 16.71 9.50
N MET A 29 11.47 16.19 10.64
CA MET A 29 12.11 16.58 11.88
C MET A 29 13.57 16.10 11.94
N GLU A 30 14.46 16.90 12.51
CA GLU A 30 15.80 16.43 12.88
C GLU A 30 15.72 15.42 14.04
N LYS A 31 16.31 14.22 13.87
CA LYS A 31 16.17 13.07 14.80
C LYS A 31 17.14 13.15 15.99
N THR A 32 17.17 14.29 16.68
CA THR A 32 17.89 14.38 17.96
C THR A 32 17.05 13.77 19.09
N PRO A 33 17.68 13.23 20.17
CA PRO A 33 16.94 12.71 21.32
C PRO A 33 15.97 13.72 21.92
N GLU A 34 16.36 15.00 21.96
CA GLU A 34 15.51 16.09 22.46
C GLU A 34 14.28 16.33 21.59
N ASN A 35 14.45 16.33 20.25
CA ASN A 35 13.35 16.54 19.32
C ASN A 35 12.39 15.35 19.32
N ILE A 36 12.92 14.13 19.45
CA ILE A 36 12.09 12.91 19.57
C ILE A 36 11.24 12.98 20.84
N ALA A 37 11.84 13.30 21.99
CA ALA A 37 11.11 13.43 23.25
C ALA A 37 10.01 14.51 23.18
N LYS A 38 10.28 15.66 22.56
CA LYS A 38 9.27 16.72 22.34
C LYS A 38 8.16 16.29 21.38
N PHE A 39 8.50 15.50 20.37
CA PHE A 39 7.51 14.94 19.42
C PHE A 39 6.58 13.96 20.14
N GLU A 40 7.11 13.02 20.91
CA GLU A 40 6.34 12.06 21.71
C GLU A 40 5.45 12.78 22.74
N GLU A 41 5.98 13.78 23.48
CA GLU A 41 5.23 14.57 24.44
C GLU A 41 4.06 15.32 23.78
N ARG A 42 4.28 15.94 22.62
CA ARG A 42 3.25 16.70 21.88
C ARG A 42 2.07 15.85 21.46
N HIS A 43 2.34 14.60 21.09
CA HIS A 43 1.32 13.66 20.63
C HIS A 43 0.82 12.73 21.77
N SER A 44 1.39 12.83 22.99
CA SER A 44 0.89 12.10 24.15
C SER A 44 -0.51 12.58 24.52
N GLY A 45 -1.44 11.73 24.78
CA GLY A 45 -2.83 12.08 25.11
C GLY A 45 -3.82 11.92 23.96
N HIS A 46 -3.35 11.58 22.77
CA HIS A 46 -4.16 11.12 21.65
C HIS A 46 -4.08 9.59 21.58
N CYS A 47 -4.73 8.89 22.50
CA CYS A 47 -4.63 7.42 22.63
C CYS A 47 -4.98 6.66 21.33
N GLU A 48 -5.79 7.24 20.47
CA GLU A 48 -6.12 6.69 19.14
C GLU A 48 -4.94 6.68 18.16
N PHE A 49 -3.90 7.52 18.40
CA PHE A 49 -2.71 7.66 17.56
C PHE A 49 -1.40 7.26 18.26
N GLU A 50 -1.46 6.63 19.43
CA GLU A 50 -0.25 6.17 20.15
C GLU A 50 0.61 5.24 19.28
N LYS A 51 -0.03 4.35 18.52
CA LYS A 51 0.66 3.46 17.61
C LYS A 51 1.33 4.20 16.44
N ASP A 52 0.69 5.24 15.91
CA ASP A 52 1.26 6.02 14.80
C ASP A 52 2.51 6.77 15.27
N VAL A 53 2.51 7.29 16.48
CA VAL A 53 3.70 7.90 17.11
C VAL A 53 4.79 6.86 17.34
N GLU A 54 4.44 5.71 17.92
CA GLU A 54 5.38 4.61 18.15
C GLU A 54 5.98 4.11 16.83
N TRP A 55 5.17 3.92 15.80
CA TRP A 55 5.64 3.44 14.49
C TRP A 55 6.49 4.48 13.76
N ALA A 56 6.20 5.79 13.93
CA ALA A 56 7.05 6.83 13.36
C ALA A 56 8.46 6.79 13.97
N VAL A 57 8.57 6.62 15.29
CA VAL A 57 9.84 6.60 16.04
C VAL A 57 10.52 5.23 15.94
N HIS A 58 9.74 4.15 15.97
CA HIS A 58 10.17 2.76 16.06
C HIS A 58 9.52 1.88 14.98
N PRO A 59 9.84 2.08 13.71
CA PRO A 59 9.24 1.29 12.62
C PRO A 59 9.55 -0.22 12.74
N GLU A 60 10.59 -0.60 13.45
CA GLU A 60 10.93 -1.99 13.73
C GLU A 60 9.91 -2.72 14.63
N LYS A 61 9.01 -1.98 15.29
CA LYS A 61 7.91 -2.56 16.08
C LYS A 61 6.66 -2.86 15.26
N ILE A 62 6.60 -2.44 14.00
CA ILE A 62 5.49 -2.76 13.11
C ILE A 62 5.54 -4.26 12.81
N ASN A 63 4.38 -4.91 12.87
CA ASN A 63 4.30 -6.34 12.59
C ASN A 63 4.70 -6.64 11.13
N GLU A 64 5.74 -7.44 10.95
CA GLU A 64 6.27 -7.79 9.64
C GLU A 64 5.40 -8.82 8.88
N TYR A 65 4.43 -9.45 9.53
CA TYR A 65 3.54 -10.42 8.88
C TYR A 65 2.07 -10.06 9.07
N SER A 66 1.35 -9.97 7.95
CA SER A 66 -0.06 -9.62 7.92
C SER A 66 -0.90 -10.76 7.36
N ARG A 67 -1.96 -11.11 8.09
CA ARG A 67 -2.93 -12.13 7.66
C ARG A 67 -4.14 -11.48 7.01
N GLU A 68 -4.76 -12.18 6.06
CA GLU A 68 -5.93 -11.67 5.33
C GLU A 68 -7.11 -11.30 6.24
N ASP A 69 -7.31 -12.04 7.34
CA ASP A 69 -8.39 -11.79 8.30
C ASP A 69 -8.21 -10.52 9.13
N MET A 70 -6.99 -9.97 9.19
CA MET A 70 -6.71 -8.68 9.86
C MET A 70 -7.16 -7.47 9.03
N PHE A 71 -7.18 -7.60 7.70
CA PHE A 71 -7.41 -6.49 6.78
C PHE A 71 -8.65 -6.66 5.89
N ILE A 72 -9.10 -7.89 5.68
CA ILE A 72 -10.28 -8.18 4.86
C ILE A 72 -11.37 -8.74 5.78
N PRO A 73 -12.44 -7.96 6.06
CA PRO A 73 -13.49 -8.39 7.00
C PRO A 73 -14.16 -9.68 6.55
N THR A 74 -14.67 -10.45 7.51
CA THR A 74 -15.43 -11.69 7.24
C THR A 74 -16.61 -11.40 6.31
N GLY A 75 -16.77 -12.23 5.28
CA GLY A 75 -17.81 -12.06 4.26
C GLY A 75 -17.42 -11.16 3.09
N TYR A 76 -16.27 -10.52 3.14
CA TYR A 76 -15.74 -9.74 2.02
C TYR A 76 -14.56 -10.47 1.36
N ASN A 77 -14.41 -10.29 0.06
CA ASN A 77 -13.35 -10.88 -0.74
C ASN A 77 -12.23 -9.89 -1.04
N VAL A 78 -12.52 -8.61 -0.92
CA VAL A 78 -11.61 -7.50 -1.25
C VAL A 78 -11.73 -6.43 -0.18
N SER A 79 -10.62 -5.81 0.16
CA SER A 79 -10.55 -4.60 0.98
C SER A 79 -9.76 -3.52 0.25
N LEU A 80 -10.18 -2.27 0.41
CA LEU A 80 -9.50 -1.10 -0.14
C LEU A 80 -8.98 -0.24 0.99
N VAL A 81 -7.67 -0.03 1.03
CA VAL A 81 -6.99 0.77 2.05
C VAL A 81 -6.17 1.87 1.36
N LYS A 82 -6.32 3.11 1.81
CA LYS A 82 -5.40 4.18 1.42
C LYS A 82 -4.11 4.02 2.22
N HIS A 83 -2.97 3.91 1.54
CA HIS A 83 -1.66 3.94 2.19
C HIS A 83 -1.39 5.35 2.75
N PRO A 84 -1.05 5.52 4.04
CA PRO A 84 -0.77 6.83 4.60
C PRO A 84 0.50 7.43 4.00
N ARG A 85 0.44 8.73 3.66
CA ARG A 85 1.63 9.47 3.24
C ARG A 85 2.64 9.55 4.38
N TYR A 86 3.94 9.51 4.05
CA TYR A 86 5.05 9.59 5.01
C TYR A 86 5.09 8.47 6.04
N PHE A 87 4.23 7.43 5.89
CA PHE A 87 4.31 6.25 6.74
C PHE A 87 5.74 5.68 6.67
N PRO A 88 6.35 5.31 7.80
CA PRO A 88 7.74 4.84 7.82
C PRO A 88 7.90 3.59 6.98
N LEU A 89 9.01 3.51 6.25
CA LEU A 89 9.34 2.30 5.51
C LEU A 89 9.56 1.14 6.48
N PHE A 90 8.80 0.09 6.32
CA PHE A 90 9.03 -1.20 6.97
C PHE A 90 8.82 -2.32 5.96
N TYR A 91 9.59 -3.38 6.13
CA TYR A 91 9.44 -4.57 5.29
C TYR A 91 8.46 -5.54 5.94
N HIS A 92 7.48 -6.00 5.16
CA HIS A 92 6.48 -6.95 5.63
C HIS A 92 6.15 -7.98 4.56
N GLU A 93 5.42 -9.01 4.99
CA GLU A 93 4.85 -10.06 4.16
C GLU A 93 3.37 -10.23 4.52
N HIS A 94 2.59 -10.78 3.60
CA HIS A 94 1.18 -11.08 3.83
C HIS A 94 0.76 -12.35 3.08
N ASP A 95 -0.32 -13.01 3.52
CA ASP A 95 -0.83 -14.26 2.92
C ASP A 95 -1.91 -14.06 1.85
N PHE A 96 -2.20 -12.81 1.47
CA PHE A 96 -3.16 -12.40 0.45
C PHE A 96 -2.45 -11.79 -0.77
N PHE A 97 -3.20 -11.52 -1.84
CA PHE A 97 -2.71 -10.70 -2.96
C PHE A 97 -2.91 -9.23 -2.67
N GLU A 98 -1.91 -8.41 -2.94
CA GLU A 98 -1.98 -6.97 -2.85
C GLU A 98 -1.80 -6.33 -4.21
N MET A 99 -2.66 -5.37 -4.54
CA MET A 99 -2.56 -4.57 -5.74
C MET A 99 -2.39 -3.11 -5.33
N ILE A 100 -1.22 -2.56 -5.57
CA ILE A 100 -0.89 -1.16 -5.31
C ILE A 100 -1.25 -0.36 -6.55
N TYR A 101 -2.14 0.62 -6.41
CA TYR A 101 -2.51 1.55 -7.47
C TYR A 101 -2.15 2.97 -7.08
N VAL A 102 -1.41 3.67 -7.92
CA VAL A 102 -1.06 5.09 -7.73
C VAL A 102 -2.12 5.96 -8.39
N LEU A 103 -3.00 6.56 -7.60
CA LEU A 103 -4.05 7.45 -8.10
C LEU A 103 -3.49 8.84 -8.41
N SER A 104 -2.54 9.34 -7.60
CA SER A 104 -1.86 10.63 -7.75
C SER A 104 -0.47 10.56 -7.13
N GLY A 105 0.45 11.43 -7.58
CA GLY A 105 1.84 11.48 -7.08
C GLY A 105 2.65 10.25 -7.45
N ASN A 106 3.43 9.77 -6.51
CA ASN A 106 4.26 8.58 -6.69
C ASN A 106 4.57 7.87 -5.36
N CYS A 107 5.10 6.66 -5.45
CA CYS A 107 5.70 5.93 -4.35
C CYS A 107 6.85 5.06 -4.84
N ASN A 108 7.71 4.66 -3.92
CA ASN A 108 8.68 3.60 -4.16
C ASN A 108 8.20 2.32 -3.47
N ASN A 109 8.22 1.22 -4.19
CA ASN A 109 7.98 -0.11 -3.64
C ASN A 109 9.32 -0.86 -3.61
N PHE A 110 9.75 -1.24 -2.41
CA PHE A 110 11.04 -1.87 -2.14
C PHE A 110 10.83 -3.38 -2.02
N PHE A 111 11.53 -4.12 -2.84
CA PHE A 111 11.66 -5.58 -2.74
C PHE A 111 13.07 -5.93 -2.24
N GLN A 112 13.31 -7.20 -1.97
CA GLN A 112 14.61 -7.64 -1.46
C GLN A 112 15.78 -7.25 -2.39
N ASP A 113 15.59 -7.34 -3.70
CA ASP A 113 16.65 -7.19 -4.72
C ASP A 113 16.36 -6.06 -5.71
N SER A 114 15.25 -5.34 -5.58
CA SER A 114 14.87 -4.27 -6.50
C SER A 114 14.04 -3.20 -5.80
N THR A 115 14.01 -2.03 -6.41
CA THR A 115 13.12 -0.94 -6.03
C THR A 115 12.38 -0.48 -7.27
N GLU A 116 11.06 -0.46 -7.18
CA GLU A 116 10.19 -0.02 -8.27
C GLU A 116 9.58 1.33 -7.93
N LYS A 117 9.85 2.33 -8.78
CA LYS A 117 9.18 3.62 -8.68
C LYS A 117 7.86 3.56 -9.45
N LEU A 118 6.78 3.75 -8.74
CA LEU A 118 5.42 3.81 -9.29
C LEU A 118 4.96 5.27 -9.36
N THR A 119 4.35 5.64 -10.47
CA THR A 119 3.79 6.97 -10.72
C THR A 119 2.29 6.89 -10.98
N ALA A 120 1.61 8.04 -11.01
CA ALA A 120 0.17 8.09 -11.23
C ALA A 120 -0.27 7.26 -12.47
N GLY A 121 -1.20 6.36 -12.27
CA GLY A 121 -1.70 5.40 -13.25
C GLY A 121 -1.00 4.03 -13.20
N ASP A 122 0.14 3.89 -12.54
CA ASP A 122 0.82 2.61 -12.42
C ASP A 122 0.13 1.69 -11.41
N LEU A 123 0.25 0.40 -11.67
CA LEU A 123 -0.29 -0.66 -10.84
C LEU A 123 0.77 -1.74 -10.62
N CYS A 124 0.98 -2.12 -9.37
CA CYS A 124 1.84 -3.24 -8.98
C CYS A 124 1.02 -4.32 -8.28
N LEU A 125 1.00 -5.52 -8.83
CA LEU A 125 0.34 -6.69 -8.25
C LEU A 125 1.39 -7.56 -7.55
N ILE A 126 1.26 -7.76 -6.24
CA ILE A 126 2.20 -8.47 -5.38
C ILE A 126 1.58 -9.80 -4.95
N ALA A 127 2.37 -10.87 -5.07
CA ALA A 127 1.97 -12.21 -4.66
C ALA A 127 2.04 -12.39 -3.13
N PRO A 128 1.29 -13.36 -2.58
CA PRO A 128 1.43 -13.73 -1.17
C PRO A 128 2.86 -14.13 -0.79
N ASN A 129 3.26 -13.82 0.45
CA ASN A 129 4.56 -14.13 1.04
C ASN A 129 5.75 -13.53 0.26
N VAL A 130 5.54 -12.38 -0.36
CA VAL A 130 6.61 -11.56 -0.93
C VAL A 130 6.98 -10.46 0.06
N ARG A 131 8.25 -10.43 0.49
CA ARG A 131 8.77 -9.41 1.38
C ARG A 131 8.94 -8.11 0.60
N HIS A 132 8.25 -7.06 1.03
CA HIS A 132 8.28 -5.75 0.39
C HIS A 132 7.96 -4.63 1.39
N GLY A 133 8.13 -3.37 0.93
CA GLY A 133 7.75 -2.18 1.69
C GLY A 133 7.44 -1.02 0.76
N ILE A 134 6.51 -0.17 1.15
CA ILE A 134 6.06 1.00 0.38
C ILE A 134 6.50 2.28 1.09
N LEU A 135 6.95 3.26 0.32
CA LEU A 135 7.27 4.60 0.82
C LEU A 135 6.70 5.66 -0.14
N ALA A 136 5.78 6.47 0.37
CA ALA A 136 5.15 7.59 -0.32
C ALA A 136 5.42 8.88 0.47
N VAL A 137 6.34 9.72 0.01
CA VAL A 137 6.86 10.90 0.72
C VAL A 137 6.59 12.22 -0.01
N GLU A 138 5.50 12.27 -0.76
CA GLU A 138 5.03 13.50 -1.42
C GLU A 138 3.63 13.86 -0.93
N ASP A 139 3.38 15.17 -0.79
CA ASP A 139 2.14 15.72 -0.25
C ASP A 139 0.91 15.41 -1.11
N ASP A 140 1.09 15.20 -2.40
CA ASP A 140 0.05 14.91 -3.38
C ASP A 140 -0.11 13.41 -3.71
N SER A 141 0.68 12.55 -3.07
CA SER A 141 0.60 11.11 -3.29
C SER A 141 -0.71 10.54 -2.72
N ILE A 142 -1.43 9.80 -3.55
CA ILE A 142 -2.60 9.00 -3.18
C ILE A 142 -2.37 7.58 -3.68
N ILE A 143 -2.03 6.70 -2.75
CA ILE A 143 -1.74 5.30 -3.02
C ILE A 143 -2.88 4.45 -2.44
N LEU A 144 -3.42 3.58 -3.26
CA LEU A 144 -4.50 2.67 -2.89
C LEU A 144 -3.99 1.23 -2.90
N ASN A 145 -4.09 0.57 -1.75
CA ASN A 145 -3.81 -0.85 -1.61
C ASN A 145 -5.13 -1.61 -1.70
N ILE A 146 -5.29 -2.41 -2.74
CA ILE A 146 -6.42 -3.30 -2.97
C ILE A 146 -5.98 -4.69 -2.52
N LEU A 147 -6.53 -5.15 -1.41
CA LEU A 147 -6.18 -6.42 -0.77
C LEU A 147 -7.20 -7.46 -1.18
N ILE A 148 -6.75 -8.60 -1.68
CA ILE A 148 -7.64 -9.61 -2.28
C ILE A 148 -7.35 -10.96 -1.65
N ARG A 149 -8.40 -11.61 -1.11
CA ARG A 149 -8.28 -12.94 -0.51
C ARG A 149 -7.69 -13.94 -1.49
N ARG A 150 -6.80 -14.78 -1.00
CA ARG A 150 -6.21 -15.85 -1.80
C ARG A 150 -7.27 -16.79 -2.38
N SER A 151 -8.30 -17.14 -1.60
CA SER A 151 -9.42 -17.98 -2.05
C SER A 151 -10.19 -17.36 -3.22
N THR A 152 -10.46 -16.06 -3.16
CA THR A 152 -11.17 -15.32 -4.21
C THR A 152 -10.44 -15.38 -5.55
N PHE A 153 -9.11 -15.26 -5.51
CA PHE A 153 -8.31 -15.43 -6.71
C PHE A 153 -8.46 -16.83 -7.30
N MET A 154 -8.48 -17.85 -6.45
CA MET A 154 -8.68 -19.23 -6.89
C MET A 154 -9.99 -19.40 -7.66
N ASP A 155 -11.08 -18.87 -7.13
CA ASP A 155 -12.42 -19.04 -7.71
C ASP A 155 -12.60 -18.25 -9.02
N ILE A 156 -12.11 -17.02 -9.09
CA ILE A 156 -12.25 -16.14 -10.25
C ILE A 156 -11.34 -16.59 -11.39
N PHE A 157 -10.08 -16.89 -11.08
CA PHE A 157 -9.07 -17.20 -12.09
C PHE A 157 -9.06 -18.65 -12.57
N TYR A 158 -9.55 -19.60 -11.76
CA TYR A 158 -9.66 -21.00 -12.19
C TYR A 158 -10.49 -21.13 -13.47
N ASN A 159 -11.51 -20.32 -13.64
CA ASN A 159 -12.36 -20.27 -14.84
C ASN A 159 -11.74 -19.46 -15.99
N THR A 160 -10.81 -18.56 -15.73
CA THR A 160 -10.20 -17.63 -16.70
C THR A 160 -8.82 -18.09 -17.17
N VAL A 161 -8.16 -19.00 -16.44
CA VAL A 161 -6.77 -19.46 -16.67
C VAL A 161 -6.59 -20.35 -17.91
N ARG A 162 -7.62 -20.53 -18.74
CA ARG A 162 -7.49 -21.26 -20.02
C ARG A 162 -6.55 -20.57 -21.01
N ASP A 163 -6.35 -19.27 -20.89
CA ASP A 163 -5.46 -18.52 -21.77
C ASP A 163 -4.08 -18.35 -21.11
N LYS A 164 -3.02 -18.79 -21.79
CA LYS A 164 -1.62 -18.65 -21.35
C LYS A 164 -1.16 -17.18 -21.44
N THR A 165 -1.65 -16.35 -20.53
CA THR A 165 -1.21 -14.96 -20.39
C THR A 165 -0.16 -14.83 -19.29
N GLN A 166 0.61 -13.73 -19.25
CA GLN A 166 1.54 -13.45 -18.15
C GLN A 166 0.80 -13.38 -16.81
N ILE A 167 -0.42 -12.85 -16.81
CA ILE A 167 -1.27 -12.76 -15.62
C ILE A 167 -1.67 -14.16 -15.14
N SER A 168 -2.14 -15.03 -16.05
CA SER A 168 -2.50 -16.42 -15.68
C SER A 168 -1.29 -17.19 -15.18
N SER A 169 -0.12 -17.01 -15.77
CA SER A 169 1.14 -17.65 -15.34
C SER A 169 1.58 -17.16 -13.95
N PHE A 170 1.42 -15.87 -13.65
CA PHE A 170 1.68 -15.30 -12.32
C PHE A 170 0.82 -15.98 -11.24
N PHE A 171 -0.49 -16.11 -11.47
CA PHE A 171 -1.38 -16.71 -10.48
C PHE A 171 -1.17 -18.20 -10.33
N VAL A 172 -1.10 -18.96 -11.42
CA VAL A 172 -0.85 -20.39 -11.39
C VAL A 172 0.49 -20.70 -10.75
N GLY A 173 1.54 -19.95 -11.10
CA GLY A 173 2.87 -20.08 -10.53
C GLY A 173 2.89 -19.90 -9.00
N ASN A 174 2.22 -18.85 -8.51
CA ASN A 174 2.19 -18.53 -7.07
C ASN A 174 1.22 -19.40 -6.25
N LEU A 175 0.20 -20.00 -6.89
CA LEU A 175 -0.79 -20.83 -6.22
C LEU A 175 -0.40 -22.31 -6.19
N TYR A 176 0.22 -22.82 -7.25
CA TYR A 176 0.45 -24.26 -7.43
C TYR A 176 1.91 -24.66 -7.60
N PHE A 177 2.77 -23.73 -8.07
CA PHE A 177 4.17 -24.04 -8.34
C PHE A 177 5.09 -23.20 -7.46
N ARG A 178 6.33 -23.69 -7.25
CA ARG A 178 7.37 -23.00 -6.48
C ARG A 178 8.10 -21.91 -7.27
N GLU A 179 7.79 -21.71 -8.55
CA GLU A 179 8.34 -20.63 -9.35
C GLU A 179 7.63 -19.33 -8.97
N LYS A 180 8.29 -18.52 -8.19
CA LYS A 180 7.73 -17.28 -7.65
C LYS A 180 8.00 -16.12 -8.59
N ILE A 181 7.05 -15.79 -9.45
CA ILE A 181 6.96 -14.43 -9.96
C ILE A 181 6.46 -13.58 -8.79
N ARG A 182 7.32 -12.74 -8.23
CA ARG A 182 7.05 -12.00 -6.99
C ARG A 182 5.99 -10.92 -7.18
N TYR A 183 6.05 -10.19 -8.29
CA TYR A 183 5.12 -9.11 -8.60
C TYR A 183 4.99 -8.92 -10.12
N LEU A 184 3.93 -8.25 -10.54
CA LEU A 184 3.72 -7.75 -11.90
C LEU A 184 3.55 -6.24 -11.87
N LEU A 185 4.21 -5.55 -12.80
CA LEU A 185 4.08 -4.11 -13.01
C LEU A 185 3.28 -3.82 -14.27
N PHE A 186 2.36 -2.90 -14.15
CA PHE A 186 1.57 -2.37 -15.25
C PHE A 186 1.73 -0.86 -15.27
N HIS A 187 2.39 -0.35 -16.32
CA HIS A 187 2.48 1.07 -16.58
C HIS A 187 1.32 1.47 -17.48
N THR A 188 0.41 2.29 -16.97
CA THR A 188 -0.74 2.72 -17.76
C THR A 188 -0.55 4.17 -18.21
N GLU A 189 -0.84 4.44 -19.49
CA GLU A 189 -0.84 5.82 -20.00
C GLU A 189 -2.06 6.64 -19.53
N ILE A 190 -3.02 6.01 -18.85
CA ILE A 190 -4.28 6.61 -18.43
C ILE A 190 -4.06 7.79 -17.46
N GLY A 191 -3.05 7.73 -16.60
CA GLY A 191 -2.69 8.81 -15.68
C GLY A 191 -2.14 10.07 -16.37
N ARG A 192 -1.57 9.95 -17.57
CA ARG A 192 -1.00 11.07 -18.32
C ARG A 192 -2.03 11.85 -19.14
N ALA A 193 -3.18 11.27 -19.43
CA ALA A 193 -4.22 11.88 -20.28
C ALA A 193 -5.19 12.79 -19.51
N SER A 194 -5.22 12.77 -18.19
CA SER A 194 -6.19 13.51 -17.36
C SER A 194 -5.68 14.86 -16.85
N CYS A 195 -4.45 15.24 -17.14
CA CYS A 195 -3.83 16.52 -16.73
C CYS A 195 -3.70 17.52 -17.89
N ARG A 196 -4.61 17.51 -18.88
CA ARG A 196 -4.74 18.56 -19.90
C ARG A 196 -6.08 19.26 -19.81
#